data_fe6016ca760e639bbcb915d68a915d7d
#
_entry.id   fe6016ca760e639bbcb915d68a915d7d
#
_cell.length_a   1.000
_cell.length_b   1.000
_cell.length_c   1.000
_cell.angle_alpha   90.00
_cell.angle_beta   90.00
_cell.angle_gamma   90.00
#
_symmetry.space_group_name_H-M   'P 1'
#
loop_
_entity.id
_entity.type
_entity.pdbx_description
1 polymer ?
#
loop_
_entity_poly.entity_id
_entity_poly.type
_entity_poly.pdbx_seq_one_letter_code
_entity_poly.pdbx_strand_id
1 'polypeptide(L)'
;MRKMYLSAPLPFMGQKRMFAKEFIKVLGQFPDSTVFVDLFGGSGLLSHITKCVRPAATVVYNDFDNYRRRLANIPATNVLLSDLRRIAEGEPKNKRITGEACKKVFARLEREEKERGYVDYITLSSSLLFAMKYVLSLEDMRKETLYNNIRQTDYPEAKDYLEGLTITGEDYKEVFKRYKDVPGVVFLVDPPYLSTEVGTYKMYWRLADYLDVLTVLKGHPFVYFTSNKSSILELCDWMDRNPFVGSPFKECRKVEFSASVNYQAKYTDMMLYTKPDEVSGIAA
;
A
#
# COMPACT_ATOMS: atom_id res chain seq x y z
N MET A 1 -7.27 -16.23 -19.08
CA MET A 1 -6.09 -15.41 -18.71
C MET A 1 -6.51 -14.52 -17.54
N ARG A 2 -5.79 -14.50 -16.44
CA ARG A 2 -6.09 -13.67 -15.25
C ARG A 2 -6.04 -12.18 -15.61
N LYS A 3 -6.98 -11.38 -15.10
CA LYS A 3 -6.95 -9.92 -15.28
C LYS A 3 -5.79 -9.34 -14.48
N MET A 4 -4.92 -8.57 -15.12
CA MET A 4 -3.87 -7.83 -14.45
C MET A 4 -4.37 -6.43 -14.06
N TYR A 5 -4.39 -6.15 -12.76
CA TYR A 5 -4.69 -4.82 -12.23
C TYR A 5 -3.38 -4.03 -12.10
N LEU A 6 -3.33 -2.83 -12.67
CA LEU A 6 -2.19 -1.91 -12.54
C LEU A 6 -2.44 -0.82 -11.47
N SER A 7 -3.56 -0.89 -10.78
CA SER A 7 -3.92 -0.09 -9.61
C SER A 7 -4.78 -0.92 -8.67
N ALA A 8 -4.73 -0.64 -7.39
CA ALA A 8 -5.56 -1.32 -6.40
C ALA A 8 -7.07 -1.09 -6.68
N PRO A 9 -7.92 -2.11 -6.48
CA PRO A 9 -9.37 -2.01 -6.71
C PRO A 9 -10.07 -0.95 -5.86
N LEU A 10 -9.62 -0.77 -4.61
CA LEU A 10 -10.15 0.21 -3.67
C LEU A 10 -9.09 1.28 -3.35
N PRO A 11 -9.50 2.47 -2.90
CA PRO A 11 -8.58 3.51 -2.46
C PRO A 11 -7.61 2.99 -1.41
N PHE A 12 -6.33 3.25 -1.62
CA PHE A 12 -5.27 2.93 -0.68
C PHE A 12 -4.17 3.99 -0.79
N MET A 13 -3.76 4.55 0.34
CA MET A 13 -2.71 5.57 0.37
C MET A 13 -1.35 4.90 0.14
N GLY A 14 -0.51 5.51 -0.67
CA GLY A 14 0.83 4.99 -0.94
C GLY A 14 0.91 3.86 -1.95
N GLN A 15 -0.19 3.44 -2.61
CA GLN A 15 -0.12 2.39 -3.64
C GLN A 15 0.88 2.72 -4.74
N LYS A 16 1.69 1.74 -5.15
CA LYS A 16 2.80 1.92 -6.10
C LYS A 16 2.39 1.82 -7.58
N ARG A 17 1.17 2.29 -7.94
CA ARG A 17 0.65 2.22 -9.32
C ARG A 17 1.55 2.88 -10.36
N MET A 18 2.28 3.93 -9.97
CA MET A 18 3.21 4.64 -10.87
C MET A 18 4.38 3.75 -11.28
N PHE A 19 4.79 2.84 -10.41
CA PHE A 19 5.87 1.90 -10.66
C PHE A 19 5.44 0.64 -11.41
N ALA A 20 4.14 0.38 -11.59
CA ALA A 20 3.63 -0.90 -12.09
C ALA A 20 4.35 -1.39 -13.36
N LYS A 21 4.56 -0.51 -14.35
CA LYS A 21 5.22 -0.86 -15.61
C LYS A 21 6.70 -1.22 -15.43
N GLU A 22 7.43 -0.44 -14.67
CA GLU A 22 8.86 -0.69 -14.41
C GLU A 22 9.04 -1.90 -13.49
N PHE A 23 8.18 -2.06 -12.51
CA PHE A 23 8.16 -3.22 -11.63
C PHE A 23 7.94 -4.53 -12.42
N ILE A 24 7.05 -4.55 -13.41
CA ILE A 24 6.86 -5.68 -14.32
C ILE A 24 8.17 -6.03 -15.06
N LYS A 25 8.91 -5.02 -15.53
CA LYS A 25 10.23 -5.25 -16.20
C LYS A 25 11.26 -5.83 -15.24
N VAL A 26 11.27 -5.35 -13.98
CA VAL A 26 12.16 -5.86 -12.94
C VAL A 26 11.83 -7.31 -12.60
N LEU A 27 10.55 -7.63 -12.41
CA LEU A 27 10.10 -9.01 -12.18
C LEU A 27 10.51 -9.97 -13.30
N GLY A 28 10.53 -9.49 -14.56
CA GLY A 28 10.97 -10.26 -15.70
C GLY A 28 12.42 -10.75 -15.65
N GLN A 29 13.25 -10.16 -14.79
CA GLN A 29 14.67 -10.50 -14.64
C GLN A 29 14.90 -11.64 -13.63
N PHE A 30 13.93 -11.97 -12.77
CA PHE A 30 14.07 -13.02 -11.78
C PHE A 30 13.70 -14.40 -12.35
N PRO A 31 14.31 -15.50 -11.89
CA PRO A 31 13.95 -16.87 -12.27
C PRO A 31 12.49 -17.23 -11.88
N ASP A 32 11.90 -18.19 -12.57
CA ASP A 32 10.54 -18.67 -12.28
C ASP A 32 10.43 -19.40 -10.94
N SER A 33 11.54 -19.93 -10.41
CA SER A 33 11.63 -20.59 -9.09
C SER A 33 11.69 -19.60 -7.93
N THR A 34 11.70 -18.29 -8.20
CA THR A 34 11.81 -17.26 -7.16
C THR A 34 10.61 -17.29 -6.21
N VAL A 35 10.90 -17.14 -4.92
CA VAL A 35 9.89 -16.92 -3.88
C VAL A 35 9.84 -15.42 -3.56
N PHE A 36 8.73 -14.77 -3.87
CA PHE A 36 8.54 -13.35 -3.54
C PHE A 36 7.78 -13.20 -2.23
N VAL A 37 8.31 -12.39 -1.32
CA VAL A 37 7.70 -12.14 -0.01
C VAL A 37 7.47 -10.64 0.16
N ASP A 38 6.20 -10.24 0.11
CA ASP A 38 5.76 -8.86 0.29
C ASP A 38 5.55 -8.58 1.78
N LEU A 39 6.54 -7.97 2.41
CA LEU A 39 6.56 -7.72 3.86
C LEU A 39 5.57 -6.63 4.29
N PHE A 40 5.29 -5.67 3.40
CA PHE A 40 4.43 -4.51 3.63
C PHE A 40 3.34 -4.45 2.57
N GLY A 41 2.56 -5.52 2.46
CA GLY A 41 1.68 -5.77 1.33
C GLY A 41 0.63 -4.69 1.05
N GLY A 42 0.17 -3.95 2.06
CA GLY A 42 -0.76 -2.84 1.93
C GLY A 42 -1.99 -3.20 1.09
N SER A 43 -2.13 -2.57 -0.08
CA SER A 43 -3.22 -2.88 -1.02
C SER A 43 -3.05 -4.19 -1.82
N GLY A 44 -1.97 -4.93 -1.63
CA GLY A 44 -1.66 -6.14 -2.39
C GLY A 44 -1.27 -5.90 -3.86
N LEU A 45 -1.06 -4.65 -4.29
CA LEU A 45 -0.81 -4.36 -5.70
C LEU A 45 0.50 -4.98 -6.21
N LEU A 46 1.58 -4.89 -5.43
CA LEU A 46 2.86 -5.48 -5.80
C LEU A 46 2.76 -7.00 -5.87
N SER A 47 2.18 -7.63 -4.86
CA SER A 47 1.92 -9.08 -4.83
C SER A 47 1.05 -9.55 -6.00
N HIS A 48 -0.04 -8.81 -6.30
CA HIS A 48 -0.91 -9.10 -7.44
C HIS A 48 -0.15 -9.06 -8.78
N ILE A 49 0.60 -7.98 -9.04
CA ILE A 49 1.39 -7.83 -10.26
C ILE A 49 2.42 -8.95 -10.34
N THR A 50 3.12 -9.25 -9.24
CA THR A 50 4.11 -10.33 -9.19
C THR A 50 3.49 -11.66 -9.57
N LYS A 51 2.33 -12.02 -9.01
CA LYS A 51 1.64 -13.27 -9.34
C LYS A 51 1.13 -13.33 -10.77
N CYS A 52 0.74 -12.20 -11.35
CA CYS A 52 0.32 -12.13 -12.75
C CYS A 52 1.51 -12.32 -13.72
N VAL A 53 2.65 -11.72 -13.39
CA VAL A 53 3.87 -11.77 -14.23
C VAL A 53 4.61 -13.11 -14.06
N ARG A 54 4.59 -13.66 -12.85
CA ARG A 54 5.26 -14.91 -12.45
C ARG A 54 4.24 -15.91 -11.90
N PRO A 55 3.38 -16.49 -12.73
CA PRO A 55 2.29 -17.35 -12.26
C PRO A 55 2.77 -18.62 -11.56
N ALA A 56 3.95 -19.14 -11.91
CA ALA A 56 4.56 -20.31 -11.26
C ALA A 56 5.23 -19.98 -9.92
N ALA A 57 5.63 -18.72 -9.69
CA ALA A 57 6.31 -18.31 -8.46
C ALA A 57 5.41 -18.43 -7.22
N THR A 58 6.02 -18.73 -6.08
CA THR A 58 5.38 -18.55 -4.78
C THR A 58 5.40 -17.07 -4.43
N VAL A 59 4.22 -16.50 -4.16
CA VAL A 59 4.09 -15.08 -3.76
C VAL A 59 3.36 -15.00 -2.44
N VAL A 60 4.07 -14.55 -1.41
CA VAL A 60 3.55 -14.34 -0.05
C VAL A 60 3.15 -12.88 0.08
N TYR A 61 1.89 -12.64 0.43
CA TYR A 61 1.32 -11.32 0.66
C TYR A 61 1.02 -11.13 2.14
N ASN A 62 1.68 -10.20 2.79
CA ASN A 62 1.40 -9.85 4.18
C ASN A 62 0.30 -8.80 4.26
N ASP A 63 -0.92 -9.25 4.48
CA ASP A 63 -2.15 -8.45 4.58
C ASP A 63 -2.34 -7.88 6.01
N PHE A 64 -1.34 -7.18 6.52
CA PHE A 64 -1.35 -6.62 7.87
C PHE A 64 -2.49 -5.61 8.08
N ASP A 65 -2.84 -4.84 7.04
CA ASP A 65 -3.93 -3.85 7.03
C ASP A 65 -5.31 -4.47 6.78
N ASN A 66 -5.38 -5.80 6.61
CA ASN A 66 -6.61 -6.53 6.33
C ASN A 66 -7.37 -6.01 5.08
N TYR A 67 -6.62 -5.73 4.01
CA TYR A 67 -7.17 -5.27 2.74
C TYR A 67 -8.12 -6.28 2.10
N ARG A 68 -7.87 -7.58 2.32
CA ARG A 68 -8.77 -8.67 1.91
C ARG A 68 -10.19 -8.48 2.44
N ARG A 69 -10.34 -8.02 3.71
CA ARG A 69 -11.66 -7.73 4.29
C ARG A 69 -12.34 -6.59 3.55
N ARG A 70 -11.59 -5.55 3.15
CA ARG A 70 -12.12 -4.43 2.38
C ARG A 70 -12.62 -4.88 1.01
N LEU A 71 -11.85 -5.73 0.30
CA LEU A 71 -12.26 -6.31 -0.99
C LEU A 71 -13.53 -7.15 -0.86
N ALA A 72 -13.65 -7.99 0.17
CA ALA A 72 -14.84 -8.79 0.42
C ALA A 72 -16.09 -7.93 0.70
N ASN A 73 -15.91 -6.70 1.20
CA ASN A 73 -17.00 -5.77 1.50
C ASN A 73 -17.35 -4.83 0.34
N ILE A 74 -16.75 -4.95 -0.85
CA ILE A 74 -17.10 -4.12 -2.00
C ILE A 74 -18.61 -4.08 -2.27
N PRO A 75 -19.36 -5.20 -2.28
CA PRO A 75 -20.80 -5.16 -2.51
C PRO A 75 -21.54 -4.31 -1.48
N ALA A 76 -21.25 -4.48 -0.19
CA ALA A 76 -21.87 -3.69 0.88
C ALA A 76 -21.47 -2.21 0.81
N THR A 77 -20.21 -1.92 0.51
CA THR A 77 -19.72 -0.56 0.30
C THR A 77 -20.43 0.14 -0.88
N ASN A 78 -20.70 -0.57 -1.96
CA ASN A 78 -21.42 -0.04 -3.11
C ASN A 78 -22.88 0.29 -2.76
N VAL A 79 -23.57 -0.58 -2.01
CA VAL A 79 -24.93 -0.30 -1.49
C VAL A 79 -24.92 0.95 -0.62
N LEU A 80 -23.97 1.04 0.29
CA LEU A 80 -23.83 2.21 1.16
C LEU A 80 -23.56 3.49 0.36
N LEU A 81 -22.66 3.46 -0.63
CA LEU A 81 -22.39 4.59 -1.52
C LEU A 81 -23.61 4.99 -2.34
N SER A 82 -24.45 4.02 -2.77
CA SER A 82 -25.72 4.30 -3.45
C SER A 82 -26.68 5.06 -2.54
N ASP A 83 -26.80 4.66 -1.27
CA ASP A 83 -27.63 5.37 -0.29
C ASP A 83 -27.09 6.78 -0.01
N LEU A 84 -25.77 6.93 0.11
CA LEU A 84 -25.12 8.23 0.32
C LEU A 84 -25.34 9.16 -0.89
N ARG A 85 -25.30 8.65 -2.13
CA ARG A 85 -25.63 9.45 -3.33
C ARG A 85 -27.05 10.01 -3.24
N ARG A 86 -28.02 9.19 -2.80
CA ARG A 86 -29.41 9.56 -2.63
C ARG A 86 -29.62 10.60 -1.53
N ILE A 87 -28.94 10.42 -0.39
CA ILE A 87 -28.98 11.38 0.74
C ILE A 87 -28.39 12.74 0.32
N ALA A 88 -27.33 12.72 -0.47
CA ALA A 88 -26.65 13.92 -0.96
C ALA A 88 -27.25 14.47 -2.28
N GLU A 89 -28.37 13.92 -2.74
CA GLU A 89 -29.09 14.46 -3.90
C GLU A 89 -29.54 15.90 -3.59
N GLY A 90 -29.19 16.84 -4.46
CA GLY A 90 -29.41 18.27 -4.23
C GLY A 90 -28.27 19.01 -3.54
N GLU A 91 -27.31 18.32 -2.90
CA GLU A 91 -26.11 18.95 -2.38
C GLU A 91 -25.11 19.21 -3.53
N PRO A 92 -24.54 20.43 -3.63
CA PRO A 92 -23.59 20.74 -4.70
C PRO A 92 -22.35 19.84 -4.66
N LYS A 93 -21.90 19.36 -5.84
CA LYS A 93 -20.67 18.55 -5.95
C LYS A 93 -19.44 19.32 -5.48
N ASN A 94 -18.52 18.62 -4.83
CA ASN A 94 -17.27 19.16 -4.27
C ASN A 94 -17.49 20.26 -3.21
N LYS A 95 -18.68 20.36 -2.64
CA LYS A 95 -19.01 21.29 -1.56
C LYS A 95 -19.28 20.52 -0.25
N ARG A 96 -19.34 21.24 0.85
CA ARG A 96 -19.64 20.69 2.17
C ARG A 96 -21.07 20.14 2.18
N ILE A 97 -21.26 18.96 2.76
CA ILE A 97 -22.56 18.43 3.11
C ILE A 97 -22.91 18.98 4.49
N THR A 98 -24.04 19.69 4.61
CA THR A 98 -24.41 20.37 5.84
C THR A 98 -25.87 20.07 6.25
N GLY A 99 -26.30 20.60 7.37
CA GLY A 99 -27.69 20.54 7.82
C GLY A 99 -28.24 19.13 7.96
N GLU A 100 -29.44 18.92 7.41
CA GLU A 100 -30.15 17.65 7.51
C GLU A 100 -29.52 16.53 6.70
N ALA A 101 -28.93 16.84 5.55
CA ALA A 101 -28.21 15.85 4.74
C ALA A 101 -27.02 15.26 5.52
N CYS A 102 -26.25 16.09 6.20
CA CYS A 102 -25.13 15.64 7.03
C CYS A 102 -25.59 14.69 8.16
N LYS A 103 -26.68 15.03 8.86
CA LYS A 103 -27.26 14.15 9.88
C LYS A 103 -27.70 12.80 9.31
N LYS A 104 -28.34 12.79 8.15
CA LYS A 104 -28.77 11.56 7.46
C LYS A 104 -27.59 10.70 7.03
N VAL A 105 -26.48 11.30 6.57
CA VAL A 105 -25.26 10.57 6.27
C VAL A 105 -24.75 9.85 7.51
N PHE A 106 -24.56 10.55 8.63
CA PHE A 106 -24.08 9.93 9.87
C PHE A 106 -25.05 8.86 10.40
N ALA A 107 -26.34 9.09 10.37
CA ALA A 107 -27.33 8.09 10.79
C ALA A 107 -27.28 6.83 9.91
N ARG A 108 -27.04 6.99 8.59
CA ARG A 108 -26.89 5.85 7.69
C ARG A 108 -25.61 5.05 7.96
N LEU A 109 -24.46 5.73 8.22
CA LEU A 109 -23.21 5.09 8.58
C LEU A 109 -23.32 4.33 9.90
N GLU A 110 -23.92 4.93 10.91
CA GLU A 110 -24.15 4.32 12.23
C GLU A 110 -25.03 3.07 12.14
N ARG A 111 -26.09 3.12 11.33
CA ARG A 111 -26.92 1.96 11.06
C ARG A 111 -26.16 0.84 10.37
N GLU A 112 -25.34 1.14 9.34
CA GLU A 112 -24.52 0.14 8.66
C GLU A 112 -23.54 -0.54 9.62
N GLU A 113 -22.86 0.25 10.46
CA GLU A 113 -21.91 -0.29 11.45
C GLU A 113 -22.62 -1.19 12.47
N LYS A 114 -23.81 -0.79 12.94
CA LYS A 114 -24.61 -1.59 13.88
C LYS A 114 -25.13 -2.88 13.28
N GLU A 115 -25.61 -2.84 12.03
CA GLU A 115 -26.22 -4.01 11.36
C GLU A 115 -25.18 -5.00 10.85
N ARG A 116 -24.02 -4.52 10.35
CA ARG A 116 -23.00 -5.37 9.71
C ARG A 116 -21.72 -5.56 10.54
N GLY A 117 -21.52 -4.77 11.59
CA GLY A 117 -20.31 -4.80 12.41
C GLY A 117 -19.05 -4.34 11.69
N TYR A 118 -19.17 -3.81 10.48
CA TYR A 118 -18.02 -3.31 9.71
C TYR A 118 -18.42 -2.31 8.62
N VAL A 119 -17.64 -1.24 8.53
CA VAL A 119 -17.69 -0.23 7.46
C VAL A 119 -16.28 0.05 6.97
N ASP A 120 -16.07 0.09 5.65
CA ASP A 120 -14.79 0.49 5.07
C ASP A 120 -14.65 2.03 5.05
N TYR A 121 -14.28 2.58 6.21
CA TYR A 121 -14.09 4.02 6.37
C TYR A 121 -13.00 4.60 5.48
N ILE A 122 -11.99 3.84 5.11
CA ILE A 122 -10.93 4.29 4.19
C ILE A 122 -11.53 4.56 2.80
N THR A 123 -12.35 3.64 2.29
CA THR A 123 -13.04 3.84 1.01
C THR A 123 -14.04 4.99 1.07
N LEU A 124 -14.80 5.09 2.16
CA LEU A 124 -15.75 6.19 2.36
C LEU A 124 -15.06 7.54 2.49
N SER A 125 -13.91 7.60 3.13
CA SER A 125 -13.11 8.83 3.25
C SER A 125 -12.81 9.46 1.89
N SER A 126 -12.49 8.64 0.89
CA SER A 126 -12.24 9.13 -0.47
C SER A 126 -13.47 9.78 -1.14
N SER A 127 -14.67 9.51 -0.63
CA SER A 127 -15.94 10.03 -1.13
C SER A 127 -16.54 11.14 -0.27
N LEU A 128 -16.19 11.18 1.01
CA LEU A 128 -16.84 12.07 1.98
C LEU A 128 -15.89 13.11 2.59
N LEU A 129 -14.58 12.94 2.48
CA LEU A 129 -13.62 13.85 3.09
C LEU A 129 -12.85 14.68 2.05
N PHE A 130 -12.17 15.69 2.52
CA PHE A 130 -11.25 16.45 1.69
C PHE A 130 -10.09 15.56 1.22
N ALA A 131 -9.54 15.86 0.06
CA ALA A 131 -8.48 15.05 -0.55
C ALA A 131 -7.33 14.73 0.42
N MET A 132 -6.85 13.48 0.40
CA MET A 132 -5.77 12.95 1.23
C MET A 132 -6.11 12.74 2.72
N LYS A 133 -7.35 13.00 3.16
CA LYS A 133 -7.81 12.64 4.49
C LYS A 133 -8.43 11.25 4.51
N TYR A 134 -8.05 10.46 5.49
CA TYR A 134 -8.60 9.12 5.74
C TYR A 134 -8.86 8.96 7.24
N VAL A 135 -9.96 8.32 7.57
CA VAL A 135 -10.32 7.95 8.93
C VAL A 135 -10.60 6.46 9.02
N LEU A 136 -10.52 5.91 10.21
CA LEU A 136 -10.66 4.47 10.45
C LEU A 136 -11.93 4.10 11.22
N SER A 137 -12.68 5.11 11.69
CA SER A 137 -13.87 4.90 12.53
C SER A 137 -14.95 5.95 12.25
N LEU A 138 -16.17 5.65 12.68
CA LEU A 138 -17.27 6.61 12.69
C LEU A 138 -16.98 7.79 13.60
N GLU A 139 -16.35 7.53 14.75
CA GLU A 139 -15.98 8.56 15.71
C GLU A 139 -15.03 9.59 15.09
N ASP A 140 -14.00 9.12 14.37
CA ASP A 140 -13.07 10.01 13.69
C ASP A 140 -13.74 10.74 12.52
N MET A 141 -14.63 10.07 11.78
CA MET A 141 -15.38 10.71 10.70
C MET A 141 -16.30 11.83 11.22
N ARG A 142 -16.86 11.69 12.43
CA ARG A 142 -17.67 12.74 13.07
C ARG A 142 -16.87 14.02 13.42
N LYS A 143 -15.55 13.93 13.56
CA LYS A 143 -14.65 15.06 13.80
C LYS A 143 -14.33 15.84 12.51
N GLU A 144 -14.68 15.28 11.36
CA GLU A 144 -14.33 15.82 10.05
C GLU A 144 -15.52 16.54 9.38
N THR A 145 -15.20 17.47 8.51
CA THR A 145 -16.17 18.08 7.60
C THR A 145 -16.46 17.17 6.43
N LEU A 146 -17.71 16.84 6.19
CA LEU A 146 -18.13 16.04 5.05
C LEU A 146 -18.25 16.87 3.77
N TYR A 147 -17.86 16.28 2.64
CA TYR A 147 -17.95 16.86 1.31
C TYR A 147 -18.68 15.92 0.34
N ASN A 148 -19.44 16.49 -0.61
CA ASN A 148 -20.08 15.71 -1.66
C ASN A 148 -19.08 15.36 -2.78
N ASN A 149 -18.05 14.57 -2.44
CA ASN A 149 -17.14 13.96 -3.38
C ASN A 149 -17.54 12.52 -3.71
N ILE A 150 -18.79 12.17 -3.40
CA ILE A 150 -19.29 10.79 -3.47
C ILE A 150 -19.11 10.25 -4.89
N ARG A 151 -18.38 9.13 -4.98
CA ARG A 151 -18.11 8.41 -6.22
C ARG A 151 -19.44 8.04 -6.89
N GLN A 152 -19.58 8.33 -8.19
CA GLN A 152 -20.82 8.14 -8.93
C GLN A 152 -20.99 6.72 -9.49
N THR A 153 -19.90 5.97 -9.64
CA THR A 153 -19.94 4.59 -10.14
C THR A 153 -19.55 3.62 -9.02
N ASP A 154 -20.07 2.42 -9.08
CA ASP A 154 -19.72 1.38 -8.14
C ASP A 154 -18.27 0.91 -8.31
N TYR A 155 -17.68 0.41 -7.26
CA TYR A 155 -16.42 -0.30 -7.34
C TYR A 155 -16.66 -1.68 -7.95
N PRO A 156 -15.89 -2.09 -8.97
CA PRO A 156 -16.00 -3.43 -9.52
C PRO A 156 -15.57 -4.47 -8.48
N GLU A 157 -16.28 -5.58 -8.42
CA GLU A 157 -15.83 -6.73 -7.64
C GLU A 157 -14.49 -7.23 -8.20
N ALA A 158 -13.54 -7.46 -7.31
CA ALA A 158 -12.18 -7.87 -7.66
C ALA A 158 -11.85 -9.22 -6.99
N LYS A 159 -12.72 -10.22 -7.20
CA LYS A 159 -12.64 -11.55 -6.57
C LYS A 159 -11.33 -12.27 -6.91
N ASP A 160 -10.82 -12.06 -8.11
CA ASP A 160 -9.59 -12.64 -8.65
C ASP A 160 -8.31 -11.88 -8.24
N TYR A 161 -8.44 -10.73 -7.55
CA TYR A 161 -7.31 -9.84 -7.28
C TYR A 161 -6.21 -10.49 -6.41
N LEU A 162 -6.60 -11.19 -5.35
CA LEU A 162 -5.66 -11.89 -4.44
C LEU A 162 -5.53 -13.39 -4.72
N GLU A 163 -6.10 -13.88 -5.83
CA GLU A 163 -6.04 -15.29 -6.19
C GLU A 163 -4.60 -15.76 -6.35
N GLY A 164 -4.32 -17.00 -5.90
CA GLY A 164 -3.01 -17.64 -5.99
C GLY A 164 -1.90 -17.02 -5.13
N LEU A 165 -2.22 -16.07 -4.24
CA LEU A 165 -1.30 -15.57 -3.23
C LEU A 165 -1.37 -16.43 -1.96
N THR A 166 -0.22 -16.62 -1.32
CA THR A 166 -0.15 -17.09 0.07
C THR A 166 -0.34 -15.89 0.98
N ILE A 167 -1.48 -15.83 1.69
CA ILE A 167 -1.83 -14.65 2.49
C ILE A 167 -1.48 -14.90 3.96
N THR A 168 -0.76 -13.96 4.56
CA THR A 168 -0.51 -13.85 6.01
C THR A 168 -0.98 -12.47 6.51
N GLY A 169 -0.99 -12.24 7.81
CA GLY A 169 -1.39 -10.94 8.41
C GLY A 169 -0.62 -10.75 9.71
N GLU A 170 0.70 -10.76 9.64
CA GLU A 170 1.61 -10.80 10.79
C GLU A 170 2.56 -9.59 10.79
N ASP A 171 3.27 -9.38 11.90
CA ASP A 171 4.39 -8.43 11.92
C ASP A 171 5.41 -8.81 10.85
N TYR A 172 5.91 -7.83 10.10
CA TYR A 172 6.85 -8.06 9.00
C TYR A 172 8.13 -8.79 9.45
N LYS A 173 8.57 -8.61 10.72
CA LYS A 173 9.75 -9.27 11.28
C LYS A 173 9.54 -10.79 11.40
N GLU A 174 8.34 -11.22 11.76
CA GLU A 174 8.01 -12.65 11.86
C GLU A 174 7.90 -13.27 10.45
N VAL A 175 7.31 -12.53 9.49
CA VAL A 175 7.28 -12.97 8.09
C VAL A 175 8.70 -13.06 7.55
N PHE A 176 9.53 -12.05 7.76
CA PHE A 176 10.94 -12.05 7.34
C PHE A 176 11.71 -13.24 7.93
N LYS A 177 11.63 -13.44 9.25
CA LYS A 177 12.29 -14.54 9.95
C LYS A 177 11.95 -15.92 9.37
N ARG A 178 10.69 -16.10 8.95
CA ARG A 178 10.20 -17.36 8.35
C ARG A 178 10.79 -17.63 6.97
N TYR A 179 11.03 -16.58 6.18
CA TYR A 179 11.41 -16.74 4.77
C TYR A 179 12.87 -16.38 4.46
N LYS A 180 13.61 -15.74 5.36
CA LYS A 180 14.97 -15.24 5.10
C LYS A 180 15.96 -16.31 4.60
N ASP A 181 15.78 -17.56 5.04
CA ASP A 181 16.67 -18.67 4.69
C ASP A 181 16.12 -19.53 3.53
N VAL A 182 15.02 -19.09 2.89
CA VAL A 182 14.44 -19.81 1.76
C VAL A 182 15.27 -19.52 0.50
N PRO A 183 15.78 -20.58 -0.19
CA PRO A 183 16.55 -20.37 -1.41
C PRO A 183 15.78 -19.61 -2.48
N GLY A 184 16.40 -18.61 -3.09
CA GLY A 184 15.79 -17.79 -4.15
C GLY A 184 14.73 -16.82 -3.64
N VAL A 185 14.69 -16.49 -2.34
CA VAL A 185 13.77 -15.50 -1.80
C VAL A 185 14.14 -14.10 -2.26
N VAL A 186 13.11 -13.31 -2.60
CA VAL A 186 13.20 -11.87 -2.91
C VAL A 186 12.17 -11.14 -2.08
N PHE A 187 12.59 -10.13 -1.32
CA PHE A 187 11.69 -9.34 -0.48
C PHE A 187 11.16 -8.12 -1.23
N LEU A 188 9.84 -7.94 -1.22
CA LEU A 188 9.19 -6.69 -1.62
C LEU A 188 8.99 -5.85 -0.36
N VAL A 189 9.53 -4.64 -0.35
CA VAL A 189 9.67 -3.85 0.87
C VAL A 189 9.21 -2.42 0.63
N ASP A 190 8.01 -2.09 1.10
CA ASP A 190 7.38 -0.78 0.99
C ASP A 190 6.95 -0.25 2.36
N PRO A 191 7.91 0.06 3.26
CA PRO A 191 7.59 0.53 4.59
C PRO A 191 7.02 1.95 4.58
N PRO A 192 6.34 2.41 5.64
CA PRO A 192 6.03 3.83 5.83
C PRO A 192 7.30 4.68 5.70
N TYR A 193 7.21 5.86 5.10
CA TYR A 193 8.40 6.70 4.87
C TYR A 193 8.85 7.39 6.15
N LEU A 194 10.16 7.32 6.45
CA LEU A 194 10.77 8.06 7.55
C LEU A 194 10.62 9.56 7.31
N SER A 195 10.18 10.30 8.31
CA SER A 195 9.88 11.74 8.28
C SER A 195 8.60 12.18 7.56
N THR A 196 7.76 11.28 7.08
CA THR A 196 6.40 11.66 6.68
C THR A 196 5.47 11.69 7.90
N GLU A 197 4.55 12.68 7.92
CA GLU A 197 3.50 12.71 8.94
C GLU A 197 2.67 11.42 8.86
N VAL A 198 2.73 10.61 9.91
CA VAL A 198 2.10 9.28 9.99
C VAL A 198 0.65 9.34 10.47
N GLY A 199 -0.05 10.45 10.27
CA GLY A 199 -1.41 10.67 10.78
C GLY A 199 -2.48 9.64 10.37
N THR A 200 -2.14 8.72 9.46
CA THR A 200 -3.08 7.70 8.95
C THR A 200 -2.66 6.26 9.26
N TYR A 201 -1.46 6.05 9.76
CA TYR A 201 -1.02 4.72 10.15
C TYR A 201 -1.29 4.49 11.64
N LYS A 202 -1.80 3.32 11.99
CA LYS A 202 -2.08 2.92 13.38
C LYS A 202 -0.81 2.80 14.25
N MET A 203 0.37 2.76 13.63
CA MET A 203 1.65 2.62 14.30
C MET A 203 2.56 3.80 14.00
N TYR A 204 3.07 4.41 15.06
CA TYR A 204 4.12 5.41 14.98
C TYR A 204 5.47 4.70 14.75
N TRP A 205 6.03 4.83 13.55
CA TRP A 205 7.35 4.29 13.22
C TRP A 205 8.45 5.16 13.82
N ARG A 206 9.36 4.51 14.51
CA ARG A 206 10.56 5.14 15.10
C ARG A 206 11.77 4.85 14.20
N LEU A 207 12.87 5.58 14.42
CA LEU A 207 14.13 5.34 13.70
C LEU A 207 14.57 3.87 13.79
N ALA A 208 14.40 3.25 14.98
CA ALA A 208 14.73 1.84 15.18
C ALA A 208 13.98 0.90 14.21
N ASP A 209 12.72 1.17 13.92
CA ASP A 209 11.92 0.34 13.01
C ASP A 209 12.50 0.39 11.58
N TYR A 210 13.02 1.55 11.16
CA TYR A 210 13.70 1.67 9.86
C TYR A 210 15.05 1.00 9.83
N LEU A 211 15.81 1.04 10.93
CA LEU A 211 17.08 0.31 11.07
C LEU A 211 16.85 -1.20 11.02
N ASP A 212 15.75 -1.68 11.61
CA ASP A 212 15.33 -3.08 11.51
C ASP A 212 15.00 -3.47 10.06
N VAL A 213 14.35 -2.58 9.29
CA VAL A 213 14.12 -2.81 7.84
C VAL A 213 15.43 -2.89 7.07
N LEU A 214 16.43 -2.01 7.36
CA LEU A 214 17.75 -2.10 6.73
C LEU A 214 18.45 -3.42 7.03
N THR A 215 18.21 -3.99 8.22
CA THR A 215 18.71 -5.32 8.59
C THR A 215 18.09 -6.41 7.71
N VAL A 216 16.80 -6.29 7.35
CA VAL A 216 16.13 -7.19 6.40
C VAL A 216 16.78 -7.14 5.02
N LEU A 217 17.15 -5.95 4.55
CA LEU A 217 17.73 -5.76 3.22
C LEU A 217 19.16 -6.29 3.10
N LYS A 218 19.91 -6.28 4.22
CA LYS A 218 21.32 -6.67 4.20
C LYS A 218 21.48 -8.17 3.91
N GLY A 219 22.15 -8.49 2.80
CA GLY A 219 22.44 -9.86 2.40
C GLY A 219 21.27 -10.60 1.73
N HIS A 220 20.17 -9.91 1.43
CA HIS A 220 19.02 -10.50 0.74
C HIS A 220 18.67 -9.72 -0.54
N PRO A 221 18.21 -10.40 -1.58
CA PRO A 221 17.62 -9.73 -2.74
C PRO A 221 16.32 -9.03 -2.37
N PHE A 222 16.12 -7.82 -2.90
CA PHE A 222 14.92 -7.05 -2.61
C PHE A 222 14.50 -6.12 -3.75
N VAL A 223 13.25 -5.68 -3.68
CA VAL A 223 12.71 -4.49 -4.36
C VAL A 223 12.17 -3.57 -3.28
N TYR A 224 12.81 -2.42 -3.08
CA TYR A 224 12.51 -1.46 -2.01
C TYR A 224 11.94 -0.17 -2.57
N PHE A 225 10.89 0.35 -1.93
CA PHE A 225 10.25 1.59 -2.32
C PHE A 225 10.45 2.68 -1.28
N THR A 226 10.77 3.89 -1.75
CA THR A 226 10.98 5.05 -0.90
C THR A 226 10.75 6.35 -1.69
N SER A 227 11.02 7.50 -1.08
CA SER A 227 11.00 8.79 -1.76
C SER A 227 12.10 9.70 -1.21
N ASN A 228 12.42 10.76 -1.94
CA ASN A 228 13.36 11.79 -1.48
C ASN A 228 12.85 12.61 -0.27
N LYS A 229 11.61 12.39 0.17
CA LYS A 229 11.09 12.91 1.45
C LYS A 229 11.52 12.06 2.65
N SER A 230 12.04 10.87 2.41
CA SER A 230 12.45 9.97 3.47
C SER A 230 13.92 10.19 3.84
N SER A 231 14.19 10.47 5.09
CA SER A 231 15.56 10.59 5.63
C SER A 231 16.37 9.29 5.57
N ILE A 232 15.75 8.17 5.15
CA ILE A 232 16.44 6.88 4.99
C ILE A 232 17.56 6.96 3.94
N LEU A 233 17.36 7.77 2.89
CA LEU A 233 18.38 7.92 1.84
C LEU A 233 19.61 8.67 2.36
N GLU A 234 19.40 9.73 3.15
CA GLU A 234 20.49 10.46 3.81
C GLU A 234 21.26 9.56 4.76
N LEU A 235 20.55 8.72 5.53
CA LEU A 235 21.16 7.73 6.39
C LEU A 235 22.02 6.72 5.59
N CYS A 236 21.50 6.22 4.47
CA CYS A 236 22.22 5.27 3.62
C CYS A 236 23.44 5.91 2.94
N ASP A 237 23.35 7.17 2.51
CA ASP A 237 24.48 7.93 1.98
C ASP A 237 25.57 8.14 3.06
N TRP A 238 25.17 8.35 4.30
CA TRP A 238 26.10 8.37 5.43
C TRP A 238 26.75 7.00 5.67
N MET A 239 25.97 5.93 5.63
CA MET A 239 26.47 4.56 5.78
C MET A 239 27.47 4.19 4.68
N ASP A 240 27.24 4.60 3.42
CA ASP A 240 28.16 4.36 2.30
C ASP A 240 29.53 5.03 2.48
N ARG A 241 29.56 6.18 3.15
CA ARG A 241 30.78 6.90 3.49
C ARG A 241 31.48 6.34 4.72
N ASN A 242 30.83 5.42 5.44
CA ASN A 242 31.35 4.84 6.68
C ASN A 242 31.72 3.37 6.47
N PRO A 243 33.03 3.03 6.37
CA PRO A 243 33.46 1.68 5.96
C PRO A 243 33.07 0.57 6.95
N PHE A 244 32.67 0.95 8.19
CA PHE A 244 32.30 -0.03 9.22
C PHE A 244 30.82 -0.44 9.17
N VAL A 245 29.95 0.31 8.48
CA VAL A 245 28.50 0.08 8.50
C VAL A 245 28.01 -0.52 7.19
N GLY A 246 28.38 0.06 6.06
CA GLY A 246 27.95 -0.36 4.73
C GLY A 246 26.43 -0.15 4.48
N SER A 247 26.07 0.37 3.32
CA SER A 247 24.67 0.57 2.93
C SER A 247 24.14 -0.62 2.13
N PRO A 248 22.91 -1.09 2.39
CA PRO A 248 22.30 -2.14 1.57
C PRO A 248 21.99 -1.66 0.14
N PHE A 249 22.02 -0.35 -0.13
CA PHE A 249 21.67 0.23 -1.43
C PHE A 249 22.86 0.50 -2.36
N LYS A 250 24.09 0.28 -1.88
CA LYS A 250 25.33 0.65 -2.58
C LYS A 250 25.42 0.14 -4.03
N GLU A 251 24.92 -1.07 -4.27
CA GLU A 251 24.98 -1.74 -5.59
C GLU A 251 23.61 -1.88 -6.25
N CYS A 252 22.58 -1.25 -5.69
CA CYS A 252 21.22 -1.33 -6.21
C CYS A 252 21.03 -0.53 -7.49
N ARG A 253 20.19 -1.04 -8.38
CA ARG A 253 19.60 -0.25 -9.46
C ARG A 253 18.48 0.61 -8.92
N LYS A 254 18.28 1.77 -9.55
CA LYS A 254 17.28 2.75 -9.15
C LYS A 254 16.38 3.14 -10.32
N VAL A 255 15.09 3.23 -10.06
CA VAL A 255 14.08 3.82 -10.94
C VAL A 255 13.40 4.95 -10.18
N GLU A 256 13.26 6.11 -10.83
CA GLU A 256 12.71 7.32 -10.21
C GLU A 256 11.49 7.81 -10.98
N PHE A 257 10.48 8.30 -10.23
CA PHE A 257 9.31 8.97 -10.76
C PHE A 257 9.09 10.29 -10.03
N SER A 258 9.03 11.38 -10.80
CA SER A 258 8.62 12.67 -10.25
C SER A 258 7.12 12.64 -9.95
N ALA A 259 6.74 12.96 -8.73
CA ALA A 259 5.38 13.07 -8.28
C ALA A 259 5.12 14.49 -7.74
N SER A 260 3.88 14.95 -7.85
CA SER A 260 3.46 16.25 -7.32
C SER A 260 2.33 16.04 -6.34
N VAL A 261 2.44 16.63 -5.14
CA VAL A 261 1.31 16.68 -4.19
C VAL A 261 0.36 17.82 -4.57
N ASN A 262 0.95 18.96 -4.98
CA ASN A 262 0.25 20.14 -5.46
C ASN A 262 1.19 20.93 -6.39
N TYR A 263 0.76 22.09 -6.85
CA TYR A 263 1.53 22.95 -7.77
C TYR A 263 2.91 23.37 -7.22
N GLN A 264 3.08 23.41 -5.91
CA GLN A 264 4.31 23.90 -5.25
C GLN A 264 5.19 22.77 -4.66
N ALA A 265 4.65 21.59 -4.39
CA ALA A 265 5.36 20.50 -3.73
C ALA A 265 5.58 19.33 -4.69
N LYS A 266 6.81 19.22 -5.21
CA LYS A 266 7.28 18.09 -6.00
C LYS A 266 8.11 17.16 -5.09
N TYR A 267 8.03 15.88 -5.34
CA TYR A 267 8.90 14.88 -4.73
C TYR A 267 9.21 13.77 -5.75
N THR A 268 10.21 13.00 -5.46
CA THR A 268 10.62 11.89 -6.30
C THR A 268 10.41 10.59 -5.54
N ASP A 269 9.52 9.75 -6.05
CA ASP A 269 9.39 8.37 -5.60
C ASP A 269 10.44 7.51 -6.27
N MET A 270 10.96 6.52 -5.54
CA MET A 270 12.06 5.68 -5.96
C MET A 270 11.77 4.20 -5.73
N MET A 271 12.19 3.38 -6.68
CA MET A 271 12.25 1.93 -6.55
C MET A 271 13.72 1.51 -6.66
N LEU A 272 14.26 0.92 -5.60
CA LEU A 272 15.61 0.39 -5.52
C LEU A 272 15.54 -1.13 -5.57
N TYR A 273 16.40 -1.79 -6.34
CA TYR A 273 16.37 -3.26 -6.42
C TYR A 273 17.74 -3.86 -6.69
N THR A 274 17.97 -5.03 -6.10
CA THR A 274 19.15 -5.85 -6.35
C THR A 274 19.04 -6.52 -7.72
N LYS A 275 20.16 -6.65 -8.44
CA LYS A 275 20.20 -7.40 -9.69
C LYS A 275 20.10 -8.90 -9.41
N PRO A 276 19.32 -9.65 -10.21
CA PRO A 276 19.19 -11.10 -10.05
C PRO A 276 20.52 -11.87 -10.16
N ASP A 277 21.43 -11.40 -11.02
CA ASP A 277 22.72 -12.06 -11.26
C ASP A 277 23.69 -11.94 -10.08
N GLU A 278 23.52 -10.96 -9.23
CA GLU A 278 24.34 -10.73 -8.02
C GLU A 278 23.89 -11.61 -6.84
N VAL A 279 22.71 -12.22 -6.95
CA VAL A 279 22.12 -13.12 -5.94
C VAL A 279 22.78 -14.49 -5.91
N SER A 280 23.32 -14.94 -7.02
CA SER A 280 23.99 -16.24 -7.14
C SER A 280 25.33 -16.32 -6.44
N GLY A 281 25.91 -15.20 -6.02
CA GLY A 281 27.21 -15.11 -5.34
C GLY A 281 27.18 -15.11 -3.80
N ILE A 282 25.98 -15.03 -3.20
CA ILE A 282 25.82 -14.91 -1.72
C ILE A 282 25.65 -16.30 -1.05
N ALA A 283 25.53 -17.36 -1.83
CA ALA A 283 25.36 -18.75 -1.34
C ALA A 283 26.66 -19.56 -1.42
N ALA A 284 27.79 -18.98 -0.99
CA ALA A 284 29.05 -19.69 -0.79
C ALA A 284 29.68 -19.34 0.56
#